data_e32e09dd966e93d6753cd44b59417960
#
_entry.id   e32e09dd966e93d6753cd44b59417960
#
_cell.length_a   1.000
_cell.length_b   1.000
_cell.length_c   1.000
_cell.angle_alpha   90.00
_cell.angle_beta   90.00
_cell.angle_gamma   90.00
#
_symmetry.space_group_name_H-M   'P 1'
#
loop_
_entity.id
_entity.type
_entity.pdbx_description
1 polymer ?
#
loop_
_entity_poly.entity_id
_entity_poly.type
_entity_poly.pdbx_seq_one_letter_code
_entity_poly.pdbx_strand_id
1 'polypeptide(L)'
;KGRTIVIGAGKGSAQMAAAFERAWAERHEGEDAPIEGIVVTRYGYGAPCKTIEIIEASHPVPDDAGLAASKRLFDAVSNLTEDDLVVALISGGGSALLPSPPEGLTLADEIAVNKALLASGAPISAMNAVRKHLSTIKGGRLAAHAHPAKVFSLVVSDIPGDNPAFVASGPTVPDATSRDDALKIIERYKLELPDAVLAHIKSEKAHAPKPDDKIFGDNEVRVIASAAVSLEAAVKEAERHGVEAVILSDSMEGEA
;
A
#
# COMPACT_ATOMS: atom_id res chain seq x y z
N LYS A 1 24.95 2.43 -14.19
CA LYS A 1 23.65 1.81 -14.45
C LYS A 1 23.07 1.44 -13.09
N GLY A 2 21.93 2.01 -12.75
CA GLY A 2 21.30 1.78 -11.47
C GLY A 2 20.66 0.39 -11.34
N ARG A 3 20.26 0.03 -10.12
CA ARG A 3 19.52 -1.20 -9.80
C ARG A 3 18.02 -1.01 -10.07
N THR A 4 17.31 -2.07 -10.38
CA THR A 4 15.85 -2.08 -10.40
C THR A 4 15.35 -2.98 -9.27
N ILE A 5 14.72 -2.37 -8.28
CA ILE A 5 14.22 -3.05 -7.08
C ILE A 5 12.69 -3.13 -7.17
N VAL A 6 12.14 -4.33 -7.01
CA VAL A 6 10.69 -4.55 -7.00
C VAL A 6 10.23 -4.76 -5.57
N ILE A 7 9.30 -3.93 -5.12
CA ILE A 7 8.66 -4.06 -3.80
C ILE A 7 7.15 -4.19 -3.98
N GLY A 8 6.44 -4.67 -2.98
CA GLY A 8 4.99 -4.70 -3.08
C GLY A 8 4.30 -5.30 -1.89
N ALA A 9 3.01 -4.99 -1.77
CA ALA A 9 2.14 -5.64 -0.78
C ALA A 9 0.68 -5.60 -1.19
N GLY A 10 -0.01 -6.72 -0.95
CA GLY A 10 -1.44 -6.84 -1.17
C GLY A 10 -1.86 -8.25 -1.61
N LYS A 11 -3.16 -8.47 -1.62
CA LYS A 11 -3.75 -9.79 -1.95
C LYS A 11 -3.40 -10.26 -3.38
N GLY A 12 -3.22 -9.33 -4.32
CA GLY A 12 -2.88 -9.62 -5.72
C GLY A 12 -1.41 -9.33 -6.07
N SER A 13 -0.60 -8.83 -5.12
CA SER A 13 0.73 -8.32 -5.43
C SER A 13 1.72 -9.42 -5.84
N ALA A 14 1.55 -10.68 -5.38
CA ALA A 14 2.38 -11.79 -5.83
C ALA A 14 2.14 -12.12 -7.33
N GLN A 15 0.88 -12.10 -7.78
CA GLN A 15 0.52 -12.29 -9.18
C GLN A 15 1.01 -11.13 -10.05
N MET A 16 0.95 -9.90 -9.51
CA MET A 16 1.54 -8.72 -10.16
C MET A 16 3.06 -8.90 -10.32
N ALA A 17 3.76 -9.38 -9.28
CA ALA A 17 5.18 -9.65 -9.33
C ALA A 17 5.55 -10.70 -10.39
N ALA A 18 4.84 -11.82 -10.44
CA ALA A 18 5.06 -12.86 -11.43
C ALA A 18 4.80 -12.37 -12.88
N ALA A 19 3.77 -11.54 -13.07
CA ALA A 19 3.49 -10.93 -14.37
C ALA A 19 4.55 -9.89 -14.76
N PHE A 20 4.95 -9.06 -13.82
CA PHE A 20 6.00 -8.04 -14.01
C PHE A 20 7.34 -8.70 -14.37
N GLU A 21 7.76 -9.73 -13.64
CA GLU A 21 9.01 -10.44 -13.87
C GLU A 21 9.06 -11.06 -15.29
N ARG A 22 7.96 -11.68 -15.74
CA ARG A 22 7.86 -12.20 -17.12
C ARG A 22 7.96 -11.09 -18.16
N ALA A 23 7.17 -10.04 -18.01
CA ALA A 23 7.15 -8.92 -18.96
C ALA A 23 8.51 -8.18 -19.00
N TRP A 24 9.18 -8.08 -17.87
CA TRP A 24 10.51 -7.50 -17.78
C TRP A 24 11.53 -8.35 -18.53
N ALA A 25 11.54 -9.66 -18.30
CA ALA A 25 12.45 -10.59 -18.97
C ALA A 25 12.24 -10.61 -20.51
N GLU A 26 10.99 -10.61 -20.97
CA GLU A 26 10.65 -10.52 -22.40
C GLU A 26 11.12 -9.20 -23.01
N ARG A 27 10.93 -8.08 -22.30
CA ARG A 27 11.29 -6.73 -22.79
C ARG A 27 12.80 -6.52 -22.90
N HIS A 28 13.58 -7.19 -22.04
CA HIS A 28 15.02 -7.05 -21.91
C HIS A 28 15.76 -8.33 -22.33
N GLU A 29 15.18 -9.11 -23.23
CA GLU A 29 15.81 -10.34 -23.73
C GLU A 29 17.17 -10.03 -24.37
N GLY A 30 18.23 -10.68 -23.86
CA GLY A 30 19.61 -10.46 -24.30
C GLY A 30 20.29 -9.22 -23.70
N GLU A 31 19.64 -8.48 -22.82
CA GLU A 31 20.22 -7.34 -22.10
C GLU A 31 20.61 -7.72 -20.68
N ASP A 32 21.63 -7.04 -20.13
CA ASP A 32 21.96 -7.10 -18.70
C ASP A 32 21.08 -6.10 -17.93
N ALA A 33 19.88 -6.54 -17.58
CA ALA A 33 18.89 -5.74 -16.86
C ALA A 33 18.28 -6.55 -15.69
N PRO A 34 19.09 -6.91 -14.67
CA PRO A 34 18.62 -7.70 -13.55
C PRO A 34 17.60 -6.93 -12.72
N ILE A 35 16.61 -7.67 -12.21
CA ILE A 35 15.70 -7.19 -11.17
C ILE A 35 15.81 -8.06 -9.93
N GLU A 36 15.60 -7.46 -8.79
CA GLU A 36 15.51 -8.14 -7.50
C GLU A 36 14.41 -7.49 -6.67
N GLY A 37 13.92 -8.16 -5.65
CA GLY A 37 12.94 -7.51 -4.80
C GLY A 37 12.20 -8.45 -3.87
N ILE A 38 11.23 -7.87 -3.16
CA ILE A 38 10.41 -8.53 -2.15
C ILE A 38 8.97 -8.05 -2.29
N VAL A 39 8.04 -9.00 -2.35
CA VAL A 39 6.61 -8.71 -2.39
C VAL A 39 5.89 -9.52 -1.33
N VAL A 40 5.01 -8.87 -0.57
CA VAL A 40 4.26 -9.47 0.53
C VAL A 40 2.82 -9.73 0.10
N THR A 41 2.37 -10.95 0.29
CA THR A 41 0.97 -11.34 0.03
C THR A 41 0.39 -12.09 1.23
N ARG A 42 -0.91 -12.39 1.18
CA ARG A 42 -1.53 -13.20 2.23
C ARG A 42 -1.22 -14.68 2.06
N TYR A 43 -1.27 -15.44 3.15
CA TYR A 43 -1.09 -16.89 3.12
C TYR A 43 -1.95 -17.56 2.06
N GLY A 44 -1.34 -18.48 1.29
CA GLY A 44 -1.97 -19.24 0.21
C GLY A 44 -2.18 -18.45 -1.09
N TYR A 45 -1.61 -17.25 -1.21
CA TYR A 45 -1.69 -16.39 -2.41
C TYR A 45 -0.34 -16.10 -3.05
N GLY A 46 0.67 -16.89 -2.71
CA GLY A 46 1.96 -16.84 -3.37
C GLY A 46 1.88 -17.12 -4.87
N ALA A 47 2.85 -16.62 -5.61
CA ALA A 47 3.04 -16.90 -7.02
C ALA A 47 4.53 -17.21 -7.28
N PRO A 48 4.86 -18.11 -8.21
CA PRO A 48 6.25 -18.44 -8.50
C PRO A 48 6.94 -17.27 -9.22
N CYS A 49 8.02 -16.80 -8.63
CA CYS A 49 8.96 -15.83 -9.21
C CYS A 49 10.38 -16.40 -9.14
N LYS A 50 11.27 -15.91 -10.00
CA LYS A 50 12.67 -16.35 -10.06
C LYS A 50 13.61 -15.43 -9.29
N THR A 51 13.38 -14.13 -9.37
CA THR A 51 14.24 -13.07 -8.82
C THR A 51 13.55 -12.22 -7.75
N ILE A 52 12.22 -12.20 -7.74
CA ILE A 52 11.41 -11.49 -6.75
C ILE A 52 10.99 -12.49 -5.67
N GLU A 53 11.39 -12.27 -4.44
CA GLU A 53 10.98 -13.10 -3.31
C GLU A 53 9.54 -12.78 -2.92
N ILE A 54 8.72 -13.83 -2.77
CA ILE A 54 7.34 -13.70 -2.30
C ILE A 54 7.29 -14.14 -0.84
N ILE A 55 6.88 -13.22 0.04
CA ILE A 55 6.65 -13.49 1.46
C ILE A 55 5.15 -13.56 1.70
N GLU A 56 4.73 -14.57 2.44
CA GLU A 56 3.33 -14.70 2.87
C GLU A 56 3.18 -14.27 4.33
N ALA A 57 2.11 -13.52 4.62
CA ALA A 57 1.78 -13.02 5.95
C ALA A 57 0.28 -13.04 6.20
N SER A 58 -0.15 -12.76 7.42
CA SER A 58 -1.55 -12.82 7.82
C SER A 58 -2.37 -11.60 7.34
N HIS A 59 -3.58 -11.88 6.91
CA HIS A 59 -4.59 -10.88 6.56
C HIS A 59 -5.98 -11.43 6.93
N PRO A 60 -6.90 -10.70 7.56
CA PRO A 60 -6.89 -9.24 7.78
C PRO A 60 -6.20 -8.77 9.08
N VAL A 61 -5.77 -9.68 9.95
CA VAL A 61 -5.07 -9.34 11.20
C VAL A 61 -3.56 -9.51 10.99
N PRO A 62 -2.75 -8.47 11.25
CA PRO A 62 -1.29 -8.55 11.09
C PRO A 62 -0.65 -9.60 12.00
N ASP A 63 0.50 -10.14 11.59
CA ASP A 63 1.31 -11.10 12.34
C ASP A 63 2.82 -10.74 12.29
N ASP A 64 3.62 -11.55 12.98
CA ASP A 64 5.08 -11.39 13.03
C ASP A 64 5.74 -11.59 11.66
N ALA A 65 5.16 -12.40 10.77
CA ALA A 65 5.67 -12.56 9.41
C ALA A 65 5.55 -11.27 8.62
N GLY A 66 4.42 -10.56 8.74
CA GLY A 66 4.23 -9.22 8.16
C GLY A 66 5.19 -8.19 8.75
N LEU A 67 5.43 -8.24 10.07
CA LEU A 67 6.39 -7.35 10.74
C LEU A 67 7.83 -7.57 10.21
N ALA A 68 8.24 -8.82 10.09
CA ALA A 68 9.55 -9.17 9.51
C ALA A 68 9.65 -8.75 8.03
N ALA A 69 8.57 -8.94 7.26
CA ALA A 69 8.50 -8.54 5.87
C ALA A 69 8.61 -7.01 5.69
N SER A 70 7.94 -6.22 6.54
CA SER A 70 8.04 -4.76 6.53
C SER A 70 9.49 -4.28 6.73
N LYS A 71 10.22 -4.90 7.66
CA LYS A 71 11.64 -4.60 7.88
C LYS A 71 12.48 -4.91 6.64
N ARG A 72 12.26 -6.07 6.03
CA ARG A 72 12.97 -6.48 4.82
C ARG A 72 12.68 -5.58 3.62
N LEU A 73 11.46 -5.02 3.51
CA LEU A 73 11.14 -4.01 2.51
C LEU A 73 11.96 -2.73 2.70
N PHE A 74 12.13 -2.26 3.93
CA PHE A 74 13.03 -1.14 4.22
C PHE A 74 14.48 -1.45 3.85
N ASP A 75 14.97 -2.65 4.21
CA ASP A 75 16.34 -3.07 3.88
C ASP A 75 16.54 -3.09 2.35
N ALA A 76 15.55 -3.57 1.59
CA ALA A 76 15.60 -3.64 0.12
C ALA A 76 15.67 -2.26 -0.55
N VAL A 77 15.06 -1.25 0.04
CA VAL A 77 15.05 0.13 -0.52
C VAL A 77 16.01 1.08 0.22
N SER A 78 16.94 0.52 1.00
CA SER A 78 17.97 1.30 1.69
C SER A 78 19.20 1.53 0.82
N ASN A 79 19.88 2.66 1.04
CA ASN A 79 21.12 3.04 0.36
C ASN A 79 21.01 3.04 -1.18
N LEU A 80 19.86 3.47 -1.68
CA LEU A 80 19.64 3.67 -3.10
C LEU A 80 20.21 5.02 -3.56
N THR A 81 20.42 5.15 -4.86
CA THR A 81 20.93 6.34 -5.53
C THR A 81 19.88 6.88 -6.52
N GLU A 82 20.12 8.05 -7.09
CA GLU A 82 19.28 8.64 -8.14
C GLU A 82 19.24 7.83 -9.44
N ASP A 83 20.23 6.95 -9.66
CA ASP A 83 20.27 6.04 -10.80
C ASP A 83 19.39 4.78 -10.60
N ASP A 84 18.98 4.50 -9.37
CA ASP A 84 18.19 3.32 -9.03
C ASP A 84 16.68 3.55 -9.27
N LEU A 85 15.97 2.49 -9.63
CA LEU A 85 14.52 2.49 -9.82
C LEU A 85 13.86 1.53 -8.83
N VAL A 86 12.85 2.01 -8.12
CA VAL A 86 11.96 1.18 -7.33
C VAL A 86 10.62 1.02 -8.04
N VAL A 87 10.22 -0.22 -8.32
CA VAL A 87 8.90 -0.55 -8.84
C VAL A 87 8.05 -1.11 -7.71
N ALA A 88 6.98 -0.39 -7.36
CA ALA A 88 6.09 -0.79 -6.28
C ALA A 88 4.79 -1.40 -6.81
N LEU A 89 4.53 -2.66 -6.45
CA LEU A 89 3.36 -3.45 -6.88
C LEU A 89 2.35 -3.53 -5.73
N ILE A 90 1.41 -2.58 -5.70
CA ILE A 90 0.49 -2.39 -4.57
C ILE A 90 -0.92 -2.84 -4.93
N SER A 91 -1.54 -3.61 -4.04
CA SER A 91 -2.95 -3.99 -4.19
C SER A 91 -3.69 -3.99 -2.85
N GLY A 92 -5.00 -4.19 -2.89
CA GLY A 92 -5.83 -4.23 -1.70
C GLY A 92 -5.38 -5.24 -0.65
N GLY A 93 -5.63 -4.92 0.62
CA GLY A 93 -5.23 -5.73 1.77
C GLY A 93 -3.80 -5.51 2.28
N GLY A 94 -2.96 -4.76 1.57
CA GLY A 94 -1.57 -4.52 1.95
C GLY A 94 -1.38 -3.83 3.30
N SER A 95 -2.38 -3.10 3.80
CA SER A 95 -2.29 -2.43 5.10
C SER A 95 -2.06 -3.40 6.27
N ALA A 96 -2.72 -4.55 6.26
CA ALA A 96 -2.53 -5.60 7.28
C ALA A 96 -1.24 -6.41 7.06
N LEU A 97 -0.81 -6.52 5.82
CA LEU A 97 0.40 -7.26 5.44
C LEU A 97 1.69 -6.49 5.74
N LEU A 98 1.59 -5.18 5.98
CA LEU A 98 2.71 -4.29 6.30
C LEU A 98 2.55 -3.64 7.69
N PRO A 99 2.48 -4.40 8.78
CA PRO A 99 2.60 -3.81 10.10
C PRO A 99 4.02 -3.27 10.29
N SER A 100 4.11 -2.06 10.84
CA SER A 100 5.39 -1.42 11.16
C SER A 100 5.15 -0.36 12.23
N PRO A 101 4.92 -0.77 13.49
CA PRO A 101 4.70 0.16 14.58
C PRO A 101 5.95 0.99 14.84
N PRO A 102 5.81 2.28 15.17
CA PRO A 102 6.93 3.12 15.55
C PRO A 102 7.54 2.69 16.89
N GLU A 103 8.75 3.19 17.15
CA GLU A 103 9.46 2.94 18.41
C GLU A 103 8.59 3.24 19.63
N GLY A 104 8.54 2.32 20.57
CA GLY A 104 7.71 2.40 21.77
C GLY A 104 6.29 1.85 21.61
N LEU A 105 5.89 1.48 20.40
CA LEU A 105 4.65 0.73 20.13
C LEU A 105 4.97 -0.69 19.66
N THR A 106 4.00 -1.57 19.82
CA THR A 106 4.11 -3.00 19.49
C THR A 106 3.15 -3.40 18.38
N LEU A 107 3.33 -4.58 17.81
CA LEU A 107 2.36 -5.19 16.90
C LEU A 107 0.97 -5.32 17.56
N ALA A 108 0.92 -5.64 18.86
CA ALA A 108 -0.33 -5.72 19.61
C ALA A 108 -1.05 -4.36 19.67
N ASP A 109 -0.32 -3.25 19.79
CA ASP A 109 -0.90 -1.91 19.75
C ASP A 109 -1.49 -1.60 18.36
N GLU A 110 -0.79 -1.94 17.27
CA GLU A 110 -1.31 -1.77 15.90
C GLU A 110 -2.58 -2.61 15.68
N ILE A 111 -2.62 -3.84 16.18
CA ILE A 111 -3.81 -4.72 16.13
C ILE A 111 -4.97 -4.11 16.93
N ALA A 112 -4.70 -3.60 18.13
CA ALA A 112 -5.73 -2.95 18.96
C ALA A 112 -6.32 -1.71 18.28
N VAL A 113 -5.48 -0.86 17.68
CA VAL A 113 -5.92 0.30 16.88
C VAL A 113 -6.80 -0.12 15.71
N ASN A 114 -6.36 -1.11 14.93
CA ASN A 114 -7.14 -1.61 13.79
C ASN A 114 -8.52 -2.15 14.24
N LYS A 115 -8.57 -2.84 15.35
CA LYS A 115 -9.81 -3.38 15.95
C LYS A 115 -10.76 -2.26 16.35
N ALA A 116 -10.24 -1.23 17.04
CA ALA A 116 -11.03 -0.06 17.44
C ALA A 116 -11.56 0.71 16.23
N LEU A 117 -10.74 0.92 15.20
CA LEU A 117 -11.14 1.58 13.95
C LEU A 117 -12.24 0.82 13.23
N LEU A 118 -12.11 -0.49 13.06
CA LEU A 118 -13.13 -1.32 12.39
C LEU A 118 -14.45 -1.33 13.18
N ALA A 119 -14.40 -1.38 14.51
CA ALA A 119 -15.59 -1.35 15.36
C ALA A 119 -16.29 0.02 15.38
N SER A 120 -15.61 1.10 15.02
CA SER A 120 -16.13 2.47 15.10
C SER A 120 -17.10 2.85 13.97
N GLY A 121 -17.15 2.09 12.87
CA GLY A 121 -17.89 2.45 11.67
C GLY A 121 -17.31 3.66 10.92
N ALA A 122 -16.07 4.06 11.21
CA ALA A 122 -15.40 5.14 10.49
C ALA A 122 -15.15 4.75 9.03
N PRO A 123 -15.29 5.66 8.05
CA PRO A 123 -14.97 5.38 6.67
C PRO A 123 -13.48 5.09 6.48
N ILE A 124 -13.12 4.37 5.42
CA ILE A 124 -11.75 3.94 5.15
C ILE A 124 -10.75 5.10 5.12
N SER A 125 -11.14 6.27 4.62
CA SER A 125 -10.31 7.47 4.61
C SER A 125 -9.94 7.94 6.01
N ALA A 126 -10.91 7.96 6.95
CA ALA A 126 -10.67 8.30 8.35
C ALA A 126 -9.80 7.25 9.05
N MET A 127 -10.05 5.95 8.79
CA MET A 127 -9.22 4.89 9.35
C MET A 127 -7.75 5.02 8.88
N ASN A 128 -7.53 5.29 7.58
CA ASN A 128 -6.18 5.45 7.04
C ASN A 128 -5.47 6.69 7.57
N ALA A 129 -6.19 7.79 7.82
CA ALA A 129 -5.63 8.98 8.45
C ALA A 129 -5.03 8.66 9.84
N VAL A 130 -5.70 7.84 10.64
CA VAL A 130 -5.16 7.38 11.94
C VAL A 130 -4.01 6.39 11.75
N ARG A 131 -4.19 5.37 10.92
CA ARG A 131 -3.20 4.30 10.69
C ARG A 131 -1.84 4.82 10.26
N LYS A 132 -1.79 5.78 9.33
CA LYS A 132 -0.51 6.29 8.83
C LYS A 132 0.30 7.03 9.89
N HIS A 133 -0.34 7.65 10.86
CA HIS A 133 0.34 8.34 11.96
C HIS A 133 0.83 7.39 13.06
N LEU A 134 0.47 6.11 12.98
CA LEU A 134 0.87 5.02 13.88
C LEU A 134 1.69 3.94 13.15
N SER A 135 2.33 4.30 12.05
CA SER A 135 3.11 3.38 11.23
C SER A 135 4.36 4.05 10.71
N THR A 136 5.45 3.30 10.59
CA THR A 136 6.69 3.78 9.99
C THR A 136 6.78 3.49 8.49
N ILE A 137 5.84 2.72 7.90
CA ILE A 137 5.87 2.32 6.50
C ILE A 137 4.74 2.93 5.65
N LYS A 138 3.58 3.22 6.26
CA LYS A 138 2.38 3.76 5.58
C LYS A 138 2.49 5.27 5.32
N GLY A 139 1.60 5.81 4.48
CA GLY A 139 1.51 7.26 4.22
C GLY A 139 2.73 7.83 3.50
N GLY A 140 3.24 7.15 2.49
CA GLY A 140 4.38 7.57 1.68
C GLY A 140 5.75 7.27 2.28
N ARG A 141 5.83 6.74 3.52
CA ARG A 141 7.10 6.57 4.22
C ARG A 141 8.05 5.58 3.57
N LEU A 142 7.54 4.51 2.95
CA LEU A 142 8.38 3.56 2.24
C LEU A 142 9.03 4.20 1.01
N ALA A 143 8.29 5.02 0.25
CA ALA A 143 8.87 5.79 -0.85
C ALA A 143 9.82 6.87 -0.37
N ALA A 144 9.52 7.54 0.75
CA ALA A 144 10.43 8.51 1.35
C ALA A 144 11.76 7.88 1.76
N HIS A 145 11.73 6.63 2.25
CA HIS A 145 12.94 5.88 2.60
C HIS A 145 13.76 5.46 1.37
N ALA A 146 13.11 5.23 0.24
CA ALA A 146 13.77 4.89 -1.03
C ALA A 146 14.48 6.09 -1.69
N HIS A 147 14.17 7.34 -1.27
CA HIS A 147 14.81 8.52 -1.83
C HIS A 147 16.36 8.44 -1.67
N PRO A 148 17.16 8.80 -2.70
CA PRO A 148 16.79 9.55 -3.91
C PRO A 148 16.39 8.72 -5.13
N ALA A 149 16.22 7.40 -5.01
CA ALA A 149 15.73 6.59 -6.12
C ALA A 149 14.30 6.99 -6.52
N LYS A 150 14.01 6.93 -7.82
CA LYS A 150 12.66 7.13 -8.34
C LYS A 150 11.78 5.93 -7.97
N VAL A 151 10.57 6.20 -7.47
CA VAL A 151 9.57 5.17 -7.18
C VAL A 151 8.45 5.23 -8.22
N PHE A 152 8.22 4.10 -8.91
CA PHE A 152 7.13 3.92 -9.85
C PHE A 152 6.12 2.92 -9.26
N SER A 153 4.95 3.41 -8.87
CA SER A 153 3.92 2.59 -8.22
C SER A 153 2.85 2.15 -9.21
N LEU A 154 2.66 0.84 -9.35
CA LEU A 154 1.55 0.20 -10.04
C LEU A 154 0.53 -0.24 -8.99
N VAL A 155 -0.68 0.27 -9.07
CA VAL A 155 -1.72 0.07 -8.06
C VAL A 155 -2.92 -0.65 -8.66
N VAL A 156 -3.33 -1.75 -8.02
CA VAL A 156 -4.62 -2.40 -8.24
C VAL A 156 -5.53 -1.97 -7.10
N SER A 157 -6.52 -1.13 -7.42
CA SER A 157 -7.44 -0.57 -6.43
C SER A 157 -8.64 -1.48 -6.20
N ASP A 158 -8.96 -1.71 -4.92
CA ASP A 158 -10.17 -2.39 -4.45
C ASP A 158 -11.03 -1.47 -3.55
N ILE A 159 -10.80 -0.15 -3.64
CA ILE A 159 -11.50 0.85 -2.82
C ILE A 159 -12.30 1.83 -3.70
N PRO A 160 -13.39 2.40 -3.20
CA PRO A 160 -14.14 3.43 -3.89
C PRO A 160 -13.30 4.68 -4.17
N GLY A 161 -13.44 5.23 -5.38
CA GLY A 161 -12.76 6.47 -5.81
C GLY A 161 -11.28 6.31 -6.14
N ASP A 162 -10.73 5.10 -6.11
CA ASP A 162 -9.41 4.71 -6.62
C ASP A 162 -8.23 5.59 -6.18
N ASN A 163 -8.34 6.26 -5.01
CA ASN A 163 -7.24 7.07 -4.50
C ASN A 163 -6.06 6.20 -4.06
N PRO A 164 -4.91 6.23 -4.76
CA PRO A 164 -3.79 5.35 -4.49
C PRO A 164 -3.17 5.55 -3.10
N ALA A 165 -3.34 6.73 -2.49
CA ALA A 165 -2.89 6.97 -1.12
C ALA A 165 -3.66 6.17 -0.06
N PHE A 166 -4.82 5.61 -0.43
CA PHE A 166 -5.65 4.81 0.49
C PHE A 166 -5.52 3.31 0.24
N VAL A 167 -5.09 2.87 -0.94
CA VAL A 167 -4.79 1.46 -1.21
C VAL A 167 -3.61 1.03 -0.36
N ALA A 168 -3.77 -0.05 0.41
CA ALA A 168 -2.76 -0.52 1.37
C ALA A 168 -2.31 0.54 2.40
N SER A 169 -3.10 1.60 2.63
CA SER A 169 -2.74 2.80 3.41
C SER A 169 -1.53 3.56 2.84
N GLY A 170 -1.34 3.51 1.52
CA GLY A 170 -0.37 4.31 0.77
C GLY A 170 1.09 4.15 1.20
N PRO A 171 1.72 2.97 1.15
CA PRO A 171 3.12 2.85 1.57
C PRO A 171 4.06 3.70 0.72
N THR A 172 3.73 3.88 -0.56
CA THR A 172 4.53 4.68 -1.52
C THR A 172 3.86 5.99 -1.95
N VAL A 173 2.65 6.27 -1.46
CA VAL A 173 1.89 7.46 -1.83
C VAL A 173 1.48 8.22 -0.58
N PRO A 174 1.98 9.44 -0.35
CA PRO A 174 1.56 10.26 0.77
C PRO A 174 0.14 10.81 0.56
N ASP A 175 -0.53 11.13 1.65
CA ASP A 175 -1.79 11.88 1.62
C ASP A 175 -1.70 13.17 2.46
N ALA A 176 -2.63 14.10 2.23
CA ALA A 176 -2.61 15.42 2.84
C ALA A 176 -3.08 15.45 4.31
N THR A 177 -3.67 14.35 4.85
CA THR A 177 -4.19 14.35 6.22
C THR A 177 -3.07 14.54 7.25
N SER A 178 -3.32 15.40 8.24
CA SER A 178 -2.37 15.75 9.28
C SER A 178 -2.57 14.89 10.54
N ARG A 179 -1.61 14.97 11.45
CA ARG A 179 -1.72 14.43 12.80
C ARG A 179 -2.94 14.99 13.54
N ASP A 180 -3.21 16.28 13.37
CA ASP A 180 -4.36 16.94 14.02
C ASP A 180 -5.68 16.41 13.45
N ASP A 181 -5.74 16.07 12.17
CA ASP A 181 -6.91 15.42 11.60
C ASP A 181 -7.11 14.03 12.18
N ALA A 182 -6.03 13.27 12.37
CA ALA A 182 -6.10 11.97 13.05
C ALA A 182 -6.61 12.09 14.48
N LEU A 183 -6.17 13.09 15.24
CA LEU A 183 -6.67 13.37 16.61
C LEU A 183 -8.17 13.74 16.62
N LYS A 184 -8.62 14.58 15.68
CA LYS A 184 -10.05 14.90 15.52
C LYS A 184 -10.89 13.65 15.18
N ILE A 185 -10.35 12.73 14.37
CA ILE A 185 -11.01 11.46 14.04
C ILE A 185 -11.14 10.60 15.29
N ILE A 186 -10.07 10.46 16.08
CA ILE A 186 -10.08 9.69 17.32
C ILE A 186 -11.16 10.24 18.27
N GLU A 187 -11.24 11.54 18.43
CA GLU A 187 -12.26 12.19 19.26
C GLU A 187 -13.67 12.00 18.69
N ARG A 188 -13.87 12.26 17.39
CA ARG A 188 -15.17 12.16 16.71
C ARG A 188 -15.79 10.77 16.81
N TYR A 189 -14.98 9.74 16.63
CA TYR A 189 -15.43 8.36 16.67
C TYR A 189 -15.26 7.70 18.04
N LYS A 190 -14.83 8.50 19.06
CA LYS A 190 -14.64 8.07 20.46
C LYS A 190 -13.81 6.78 20.53
N LEU A 191 -12.69 6.75 19.78
CA LEU A 191 -11.84 5.56 19.72
C LEU A 191 -11.15 5.35 21.07
N GLU A 192 -11.38 4.19 21.67
CA GLU A 192 -10.64 3.75 22.85
C GLU A 192 -9.32 3.12 22.40
N LEU A 193 -8.23 3.84 22.59
CA LEU A 193 -6.89 3.44 22.17
C LEU A 193 -5.96 3.32 23.39
N PRO A 194 -4.93 2.43 23.33
CA PRO A 194 -3.92 2.36 24.39
C PRO A 194 -3.25 3.71 24.66
N ASP A 195 -2.90 3.98 25.91
CA ASP A 195 -2.26 5.25 26.32
C ASP A 195 -0.96 5.52 25.55
N ALA A 196 -0.15 4.49 25.29
CA ALA A 196 1.07 4.61 24.50
C ALA A 196 0.79 5.08 23.06
N VAL A 197 -0.28 4.60 22.44
CA VAL A 197 -0.74 5.02 21.11
C VAL A 197 -1.16 6.48 21.12
N LEU A 198 -1.96 6.90 22.11
CA LEU A 198 -2.39 8.30 22.27
C LEU A 198 -1.21 9.23 22.54
N ALA A 199 -0.24 8.81 23.34
CA ALA A 199 0.98 9.57 23.60
C ALA A 199 1.81 9.73 22.32
N HIS A 200 1.97 8.65 21.53
CA HIS A 200 2.70 8.70 20.27
C HIS A 200 2.05 9.66 19.27
N ILE A 201 0.73 9.53 19.02
CA ILE A 201 0.04 10.35 18.00
C ILE A 201 0.02 11.84 18.37
N LYS A 202 0.09 12.19 19.67
CA LYS A 202 0.24 13.58 20.15
C LYS A 202 1.66 14.12 19.98
N SER A 203 2.64 13.27 19.77
CA SER A 203 4.05 13.66 19.65
C SER A 203 4.43 14.07 18.22
N GLU A 204 5.54 14.82 18.07
CA GLU A 204 6.08 15.16 16.76
C GLU A 204 6.59 13.92 15.98
N LYS A 205 6.85 12.80 16.65
CA LYS A 205 7.26 11.53 16.01
C LYS A 205 6.15 10.94 15.12
N ALA A 206 4.89 11.31 15.32
CA ALA A 206 3.76 10.86 14.51
C ALA A 206 3.61 11.64 13.19
N HIS A 207 4.50 12.59 12.88
CA HIS A 207 4.44 13.36 11.64
C HIS A 207 4.57 12.43 10.42
N ALA A 208 3.74 12.64 9.39
CA ALA A 208 3.77 11.89 8.14
C ALA A 208 4.24 12.79 6.98
N PRO A 209 4.93 12.23 5.98
CA PRO A 209 5.25 12.96 4.75
C PRO A 209 4.00 13.53 4.08
N LYS A 210 4.17 14.65 3.38
CA LYS A 210 3.10 15.32 2.65
C LYS A 210 3.27 15.17 1.15
N PRO A 211 2.19 15.27 0.36
CA PRO A 211 2.24 15.13 -1.10
C PRO A 211 3.14 16.17 -1.80
N ASP A 212 3.33 17.35 -1.20
CA ASP A 212 4.16 18.44 -1.72
C ASP A 212 5.64 18.38 -1.26
N ASP A 213 6.02 17.37 -0.48
CA ASP A 213 7.41 17.16 -0.11
C ASP A 213 8.24 16.82 -1.37
N LYS A 214 9.35 17.53 -1.57
CA LYS A 214 10.20 17.42 -2.76
C LYS A 214 10.73 16.01 -3.02
N ILE A 215 10.83 15.19 -1.98
CA ILE A 215 11.29 13.78 -2.08
C ILE A 215 10.38 12.91 -2.96
N PHE A 216 9.16 13.36 -3.28
CA PHE A 216 8.23 12.65 -4.16
C PHE A 216 8.16 13.23 -5.58
N GLY A 217 8.94 14.29 -5.88
CA GLY A 217 8.80 15.05 -7.13
C GLY A 217 8.97 14.23 -8.41
N ASP A 218 9.81 13.20 -8.36
CA ASP A 218 10.10 12.32 -9.50
C ASP A 218 9.33 11.00 -9.46
N ASN A 219 8.54 10.77 -8.41
CA ASN A 219 7.76 9.54 -8.26
C ASN A 219 6.52 9.56 -9.17
N GLU A 220 6.19 8.39 -9.70
CA GLU A 220 5.00 8.19 -10.52
C GLU A 220 4.08 7.13 -9.91
N VAL A 221 2.77 7.34 -10.06
CA VAL A 221 1.76 6.39 -9.60
C VAL A 221 0.77 6.15 -10.72
N ARG A 222 0.46 4.87 -10.99
CA ARG A 222 -0.58 4.45 -11.95
C ARG A 222 -1.51 3.44 -11.32
N VAL A 223 -2.80 3.76 -11.30
CA VAL A 223 -3.85 2.77 -11.05
C VAL A 223 -4.05 1.99 -12.35
N ILE A 224 -3.71 0.70 -12.33
CA ILE A 224 -3.73 -0.17 -13.53
C ILE A 224 -4.96 -1.07 -13.60
N ALA A 225 -5.65 -1.24 -12.47
CA ALA A 225 -6.92 -1.95 -12.41
C ALA A 225 -7.75 -1.39 -11.25
N SER A 226 -9.08 -1.29 -11.48
CA SER A 226 -10.04 -0.79 -10.51
C SER A 226 -11.44 -1.30 -10.82
N ALA A 227 -12.43 -0.96 -9.96
CA ALA A 227 -13.84 -1.23 -10.22
C ALA A 227 -14.29 -0.53 -11.51
N ALA A 228 -13.93 0.74 -11.70
CA ALA A 228 -14.29 1.52 -12.90
C ALA A 228 -13.80 0.85 -14.18
N VAL A 229 -12.51 0.49 -14.25
CA VAL A 229 -11.91 -0.20 -15.41
C VAL A 229 -12.63 -1.53 -15.71
N SER A 230 -12.97 -2.29 -14.67
CA SER A 230 -13.67 -3.57 -14.81
C SER A 230 -15.10 -3.39 -15.32
N LEU A 231 -15.82 -2.40 -14.80
CA LEU A 231 -17.19 -2.08 -15.22
C LEU A 231 -17.24 -1.57 -16.68
N GLU A 232 -16.30 -0.71 -17.08
CA GLU A 232 -16.18 -0.25 -18.46
C GLU A 232 -15.92 -1.42 -19.44
N ALA A 233 -15.07 -2.37 -19.05
CA ALA A 233 -14.81 -3.58 -19.83
C ALA A 233 -16.09 -4.45 -19.95
N ALA A 234 -16.86 -4.57 -18.86
CA ALA A 234 -18.14 -5.31 -18.87
C ALA A 234 -19.18 -4.66 -19.77
N VAL A 235 -19.29 -3.33 -19.77
CA VAL A 235 -20.18 -2.59 -20.70
C VAL A 235 -19.81 -2.87 -22.14
N LYS A 236 -18.52 -2.72 -22.50
CA LYS A 236 -18.02 -2.99 -23.84
C LYS A 236 -18.31 -4.43 -24.32
N GLU A 237 -18.19 -5.39 -23.41
CA GLU A 237 -18.48 -6.79 -23.74
C GLU A 237 -19.98 -7.03 -23.90
N ALA A 238 -20.83 -6.44 -23.07
CA ALA A 238 -22.27 -6.50 -23.23
C ALA A 238 -22.73 -5.91 -24.60
N GLU A 239 -22.18 -4.76 -24.98
CA GLU A 239 -22.45 -4.12 -26.28
C GLU A 239 -22.07 -5.01 -27.46
N ARG A 240 -20.95 -5.75 -27.40
CA ARG A 240 -20.55 -6.74 -28.41
C ARG A 240 -21.57 -7.86 -28.57
N HIS A 241 -22.32 -8.16 -27.54
CA HIS A 241 -23.40 -9.14 -27.55
C HIS A 241 -24.79 -8.52 -27.84
N GLY A 242 -24.84 -7.25 -28.19
CA GLY A 242 -26.09 -6.54 -28.52
C GLY A 242 -26.96 -6.22 -27.28
N VAL A 243 -26.35 -6.22 -26.10
CA VAL A 243 -27.02 -5.90 -24.83
C VAL A 243 -26.65 -4.47 -24.40
N GLU A 244 -27.64 -3.62 -24.19
CA GLU A 244 -27.42 -2.30 -23.61
C GLU A 244 -27.07 -2.45 -22.14
N ALA A 245 -25.98 -1.82 -21.70
CA ALA A 245 -25.52 -1.86 -20.32
C ALA A 245 -25.22 -0.46 -19.79
N VAL A 246 -25.56 -0.22 -18.53
CA VAL A 246 -25.34 1.06 -17.85
C VAL A 246 -24.61 0.83 -16.55
N ILE A 247 -23.55 1.59 -16.31
CA ILE A 247 -22.85 1.62 -15.01
C ILE A 247 -23.66 2.50 -14.07
N LEU A 248 -24.19 1.91 -13.01
CA LEU A 248 -24.94 2.66 -11.99
C LEU A 248 -24.00 3.39 -11.03
N SER A 249 -22.90 2.76 -10.65
CA SER A 249 -21.87 3.32 -9.78
C SER A 249 -20.62 2.43 -9.81
N ASP A 250 -19.44 3.02 -9.65
CA ASP A 250 -18.16 2.36 -9.41
C ASP A 250 -17.72 2.42 -7.94
N SER A 251 -18.53 3.09 -7.11
CA SER A 251 -18.21 3.43 -5.72
C SER A 251 -19.37 3.16 -4.76
N MET A 252 -20.20 2.16 -5.07
CA MET A 252 -21.32 1.79 -4.20
C MET A 252 -20.80 1.10 -2.92
N GLU A 253 -21.12 1.69 -1.78
CA GLU A 253 -20.85 1.14 -0.45
C GLU A 253 -22.15 1.01 0.33
N GLY A 254 -22.21 0.06 1.25
CA GLY A 254 -23.35 -0.15 2.14
C GLY A 254 -23.41 -1.60 2.63
N GLU A 255 -24.29 -1.82 3.61
CA GLU A 255 -24.65 -3.17 4.04
C GLU A 255 -25.80 -3.68 3.18
N ALA A 256 -25.75 -4.97 2.85
CA ALA A 256 -26.77 -5.65 2.07
C ALA A 256 -27.94 -6.11 2.95
#